data_7836dcc565b1b0ab2369b22cca7c9c33
#
_entry.id   7836dcc565b1b0ab2369b22cca7c9c33
#
_cell.length_a   1.000
_cell.length_b   1.000
_cell.length_c   1.000
_cell.angle_alpha   90.00
_cell.angle_beta   90.00
_cell.angle_gamma   90.00
#
_symmetry.space_group_name_H-M   'P 1'
#
loop_
_entity.id
_entity.type
_entity.pdbx_description
1 polymer ?
#
loop_
_entity_poly.entity_id
_entity_poly.type
_entity_poly.pdbx_seq_one_letter_code
_entity_poly.pdbx_strand_id
1 'polypeptide(L)'
;RDQGAVFGVRVQPKAGVLMMNGTTALTHEALWNAIYLLNDAVVGIFGMILSAAFCDLDWTRKRLLRYWGCMAVILLVQAAVYCVADVALLRAIYPLVTHLPLVVVLCVMKRRTIWPIVSVLTAYLCCQIRRWIALLAMACFNGGSYLQSTVELIVTLPLLWVLLKFF
;
A
#
# COMPACT_ATOMS: atom_id res chain seq x y z
N ARG A 1 -14.90 29.67 52.45
CA ARG A 1 -14.88 28.35 51.74
C ARG A 1 -15.98 28.40 50.69
N ASP A 2 -15.74 29.15 49.63
CA ASP A 2 -16.70 29.34 48.57
C ASP A 2 -16.10 28.86 47.26
N GLN A 3 -16.74 27.85 46.69
CA GLN A 3 -16.40 27.32 45.40
C GLN A 3 -17.04 28.21 44.34
N GLY A 4 -16.22 28.95 43.60
CA GLY A 4 -16.65 29.78 42.51
C GLY A 4 -17.21 28.95 41.36
N ALA A 5 -18.48 29.13 41.05
CA ALA A 5 -19.16 28.62 39.88
C ALA A 5 -18.59 29.28 38.63
N VAL A 6 -17.82 28.54 37.84
CA VAL A 6 -17.37 28.95 36.51
C VAL A 6 -18.55 28.85 35.57
N PHE A 7 -19.08 30.00 35.16
CA PHE A 7 -20.11 30.13 34.13
C PHE A 7 -19.53 29.68 32.78
N GLY A 8 -19.75 28.44 32.45
CA GLY A 8 -19.45 27.93 31.11
C GLY A 8 -20.47 28.43 30.10
N VAL A 9 -20.16 29.46 29.37
CA VAL A 9 -20.93 29.88 28.19
C VAL A 9 -20.81 28.78 27.16
N ARG A 10 -21.83 27.96 27.06
CA ARG A 10 -21.97 26.95 26.01
C ARG A 10 -22.35 27.66 24.71
N VAL A 11 -21.37 28.08 23.92
CA VAL A 11 -21.59 28.56 22.56
C VAL A 11 -22.11 27.38 21.74
N GLN A 12 -23.40 27.39 21.43
CA GLN A 12 -23.95 26.43 20.48
C GLN A 12 -23.45 26.79 19.09
N PRO A 13 -22.73 25.87 18.39
CA PRO A 13 -22.34 26.10 17.00
C PRO A 13 -23.61 26.14 16.15
N LYS A 14 -23.76 27.19 15.31
CA LYS A 14 -24.85 27.32 14.35
C LYS A 14 -24.90 26.05 13.46
N ALA A 15 -26.08 25.46 13.31
CA ALA A 15 -26.31 24.24 12.60
C ALA A 15 -25.70 24.20 11.16
N GLY A 16 -25.61 25.35 10.48
CA GLY A 16 -24.98 25.48 9.18
C GLY A 16 -23.46 25.28 9.17
N VAL A 17 -22.76 25.64 10.25
CA VAL A 17 -21.30 25.45 10.39
C VAL A 17 -20.98 23.97 10.68
N LEU A 18 -21.86 23.28 11.39
CA LEU A 18 -21.72 21.84 11.68
C LEU A 18 -21.91 20.99 10.41
N MET A 19 -22.82 21.35 9.51
CA MET A 19 -22.99 20.64 8.23
C MET A 19 -21.82 20.86 7.27
N MET A 20 -21.27 22.07 7.16
CA MET A 20 -20.10 22.34 6.32
C MET A 20 -18.85 21.61 6.83
N ASN A 21 -18.63 21.54 8.14
CA ASN A 21 -17.52 20.80 8.71
C ASN A 21 -17.68 19.27 8.54
N GLY A 22 -18.90 18.76 8.55
CA GLY A 22 -19.18 17.34 8.33
C GLY A 22 -18.89 16.89 6.90
N THR A 23 -19.30 17.66 5.90
CA THR A 23 -19.07 17.33 4.48
C THR A 23 -17.59 17.44 4.10
N THR A 24 -16.85 18.44 4.59
CA THR A 24 -15.41 18.56 4.36
C THR A 24 -14.63 17.48 5.06
N ALA A 25 -15.02 17.05 6.26
CA ALA A 25 -14.38 15.94 6.96
C ALA A 25 -14.59 14.61 6.23
N LEU A 26 -15.80 14.32 5.75
CA LEU A 26 -16.12 13.12 4.99
C LEU A 26 -15.37 13.05 3.65
N THR A 27 -15.25 14.17 2.93
CA THR A 27 -14.47 14.22 1.67
C THR A 27 -12.99 14.04 1.91
N HIS A 28 -12.46 14.57 3.01
CA HIS A 28 -11.06 14.43 3.40
C HIS A 28 -10.72 12.99 3.80
N GLU A 29 -11.60 12.32 4.53
CA GLU A 29 -11.43 10.92 4.92
C GLU A 29 -11.54 9.97 3.72
N ALA A 30 -12.47 10.22 2.81
CA ALA A 30 -12.59 9.47 1.56
C ALA A 30 -11.36 9.63 0.66
N LEU A 31 -10.81 10.85 0.56
CA LEU A 31 -9.56 11.10 -0.17
C LEU A 31 -8.37 10.36 0.44
N TRP A 32 -8.28 10.33 1.76
CA TRP A 32 -7.26 9.56 2.46
C TRP A 32 -7.32 8.06 2.15
N ASN A 33 -8.49 7.50 2.30
CA ASN A 33 -8.68 6.08 2.04
C ASN A 33 -8.32 5.75 0.58
N ALA A 34 -8.64 6.63 -0.37
CA ALA A 34 -8.25 6.47 -1.76
C ALA A 34 -6.72 6.53 -1.96
N ILE A 35 -6.02 7.46 -1.30
CA ILE A 35 -4.56 7.56 -1.38
C ILE A 35 -3.89 6.31 -0.79
N TYR A 36 -4.38 5.82 0.35
CA TYR A 36 -3.85 4.60 0.96
C TYR A 36 -4.08 3.38 0.06
N LEU A 37 -5.28 3.22 -0.49
CA LEU A 37 -5.60 2.12 -1.39
C LEU A 37 -4.75 2.16 -2.66
N LEU A 38 -4.55 3.36 -3.23
CA LEU A 38 -3.67 3.56 -4.37
C LEU A 38 -2.22 3.20 -4.04
N ASN A 39 -1.72 3.62 -2.88
CA ASN A 39 -0.36 3.30 -2.45
C ASN A 39 -0.17 1.78 -2.28
N ASP A 40 -1.13 1.10 -1.64
CA ASP A 40 -1.09 -0.35 -1.45
C ASP A 40 -1.14 -1.11 -2.79
N ALA A 41 -1.97 -0.65 -3.73
CA ALA A 41 -2.04 -1.23 -5.08
C ALA A 41 -0.71 -1.03 -5.85
N VAL A 42 -0.14 0.19 -5.79
CA VAL A 42 1.15 0.51 -6.43
C VAL A 42 2.29 -0.33 -5.85
N VAL A 43 2.32 -0.52 -4.53
CA VAL A 43 3.30 -1.41 -3.86
C VAL A 43 3.13 -2.85 -4.32
N GLY A 44 1.89 -3.33 -4.36
CA GLY A 44 1.59 -4.67 -4.84
C GLY A 44 2.11 -4.89 -6.27
N ILE A 45 1.77 -3.99 -7.20
CA ILE A 45 2.23 -4.04 -8.58
C ILE A 45 3.76 -3.97 -8.67
N PHE A 46 4.39 -3.06 -7.92
CA PHE A 46 5.85 -2.95 -7.84
C PHE A 46 6.51 -4.26 -7.39
N GLY A 47 6.06 -4.84 -6.28
CA GLY A 47 6.58 -6.10 -5.75
C GLY A 47 6.40 -7.27 -6.74
N MET A 48 5.28 -7.28 -7.45
CA MET A 48 4.96 -8.30 -8.43
C MET A 48 5.87 -8.20 -9.67
N ILE A 49 6.05 -7.02 -10.25
CA ILE A 49 6.96 -6.80 -11.39
C ILE A 49 8.38 -7.21 -11.00
N LEU A 50 8.84 -6.79 -9.84
CA LEU A 50 10.18 -7.05 -9.35
C LEU A 50 10.40 -8.55 -9.08
N SER A 51 9.41 -9.24 -8.49
CA SER A 51 9.46 -10.68 -8.26
C SER A 51 9.56 -11.47 -9.57
N ALA A 52 8.85 -11.05 -10.61
CA ALA A 52 8.92 -11.67 -11.93
C ALA A 52 10.27 -11.41 -12.61
N ALA A 53 10.82 -10.19 -12.48
CA ALA A 53 12.13 -9.84 -13.00
C ALA A 53 13.24 -10.66 -12.32
N PHE A 54 13.25 -10.74 -11.00
CA PHE A 54 14.23 -11.53 -10.24
C PHE A 54 14.10 -13.04 -10.47
N CYS A 55 12.91 -13.51 -10.82
CA CYS A 55 12.68 -14.91 -11.15
C CYS A 55 13.17 -15.29 -12.55
N ASP A 56 13.65 -14.33 -13.34
CA ASP A 56 14.08 -14.51 -14.74
C ASP A 56 12.99 -15.27 -15.52
N LEU A 57 11.80 -14.68 -15.57
CA LEU A 57 10.65 -15.28 -16.23
C LEU A 57 10.74 -15.03 -17.73
N ASP A 58 10.76 -16.09 -18.55
CA ASP A 58 10.68 -15.94 -20.00
C ASP A 58 9.41 -15.17 -20.40
N TRP A 59 9.52 -13.98 -20.92
CA TRP A 59 8.43 -13.07 -21.26
C TRP A 59 7.72 -13.44 -22.56
N THR A 60 7.28 -14.71 -22.70
CA THR A 60 6.40 -15.07 -23.82
C THR A 60 4.99 -14.49 -23.59
N ARG A 61 4.30 -14.03 -24.65
CA ARG A 61 2.95 -13.44 -24.54
C ARG A 61 1.98 -14.30 -23.72
N LYS A 62 2.02 -15.62 -23.89
CA LYS A 62 1.14 -16.54 -23.14
C LYS A 62 1.47 -16.61 -21.65
N ARG A 63 2.75 -16.59 -21.28
CA ARG A 63 3.17 -16.60 -19.87
C ARG A 63 2.89 -15.26 -19.22
N LEU A 64 3.15 -14.17 -19.94
CA LEU A 64 2.84 -12.79 -19.49
C LEU A 64 1.34 -12.65 -19.19
N LEU A 65 0.46 -13.10 -20.10
CA LEU A 65 -0.98 -13.02 -19.90
C LEU A 65 -1.45 -13.83 -18.69
N ARG A 66 -0.90 -15.04 -18.48
CA ARG A 66 -1.20 -15.85 -17.28
C ARG A 66 -0.72 -15.17 -16.01
N TYR A 67 0.48 -14.62 -16.03
CA TYR A 67 1.02 -13.90 -14.88
C TYR A 67 0.14 -12.71 -14.52
N TRP A 68 -0.18 -11.85 -15.49
CA TRP A 68 -1.08 -10.70 -15.29
C TRP A 68 -2.50 -11.11 -14.87
N GLY A 69 -3.00 -12.23 -15.39
CA GLY A 69 -4.28 -12.80 -14.95
C GLY A 69 -4.26 -13.21 -13.47
N CYS A 70 -3.22 -13.94 -13.04
CA CYS A 70 -3.05 -14.29 -11.63
C CYS A 70 -2.88 -13.05 -10.74
N MET A 71 -2.19 -12.02 -11.24
CA MET A 71 -2.03 -10.75 -10.57
C MET A 71 -3.35 -10.04 -10.34
N ALA A 72 -4.18 -9.96 -11.39
CA ALA A 72 -5.51 -9.40 -11.29
C ALA A 72 -6.36 -10.13 -10.25
N VAL A 73 -6.27 -11.46 -10.18
CA VAL A 73 -6.97 -12.24 -9.15
C VAL A 73 -6.48 -11.90 -7.74
N ILE A 74 -5.16 -11.78 -7.53
CA ILE A 74 -4.61 -11.40 -6.24
C ILE A 74 -5.11 -10.01 -5.82
N LEU A 75 -5.11 -9.04 -6.74
CA LEU A 75 -5.62 -7.69 -6.47
C LEU A 75 -7.13 -7.68 -6.20
N LEU A 76 -7.91 -8.51 -6.90
CA LEU A 76 -9.34 -8.66 -6.64
C LEU A 76 -9.60 -9.27 -5.26
N VAL A 77 -8.83 -10.28 -4.86
CA VAL A 77 -8.92 -10.87 -3.51
C VAL A 77 -8.58 -9.82 -2.46
N GLN A 78 -7.54 -9.01 -2.66
CA GLN A 78 -7.21 -7.91 -1.76
C GLN A 78 -8.35 -6.89 -1.65
N ALA A 79 -8.92 -6.49 -2.79
CA ALA A 79 -10.06 -5.58 -2.81
C ALA A 79 -11.28 -6.17 -2.10
N ALA A 80 -11.57 -7.46 -2.28
CA ALA A 80 -12.65 -8.15 -1.59
C ALA A 80 -12.42 -8.21 -0.08
N VAL A 81 -11.19 -8.52 0.35
CA VAL A 81 -10.81 -8.51 1.78
C VAL A 81 -10.95 -7.10 2.37
N TYR A 82 -10.55 -6.07 1.60
CA TYR A 82 -10.71 -4.68 2.02
C TYR A 82 -12.18 -4.29 2.23
N CYS A 83 -13.08 -4.79 1.38
CA CYS A 83 -14.52 -4.51 1.50
C CYS A 83 -15.19 -5.23 2.69
N VAL A 84 -14.65 -6.37 3.12
CA VAL A 84 -15.29 -7.23 4.15
C VAL A 84 -14.60 -7.09 5.52
N ALA A 85 -13.31 -6.80 5.54
CA ALA A 85 -12.49 -6.76 6.74
C ALA A 85 -12.07 -5.33 7.11
N ASP A 86 -11.71 -5.13 8.38
CA ASP A 86 -11.13 -3.88 8.84
C ASP A 86 -9.73 -3.64 8.22
N VAL A 87 -9.39 -2.37 7.99
CA VAL A 87 -8.08 -1.95 7.44
C VAL A 87 -6.91 -2.47 8.29
N ALA A 88 -7.09 -2.55 9.61
CA ALA A 88 -6.07 -3.07 10.52
C ALA A 88 -5.79 -4.56 10.27
N LEU A 89 -6.83 -5.36 10.06
CA LEU A 89 -6.71 -6.78 9.74
C LEU A 89 -6.05 -6.98 8.37
N LEU A 90 -6.47 -6.20 7.36
CA LEU A 90 -5.88 -6.26 6.02
C LEU A 90 -4.36 -6.03 6.07
N ARG A 91 -3.91 -5.02 6.81
CA ARG A 91 -2.46 -4.75 6.98
C ARG A 91 -1.72 -5.90 7.64
N ALA A 92 -2.32 -6.56 8.62
CA ALA A 92 -1.71 -7.69 9.32
C ALA A 92 -1.56 -8.92 8.41
N ILE A 93 -2.56 -9.21 7.56
CA ILE A 93 -2.57 -10.38 6.67
C ILE A 93 -2.05 -10.07 5.25
N TYR A 94 -1.75 -8.80 4.94
CA TYR A 94 -1.28 -8.36 3.62
C TYR A 94 -0.11 -9.20 3.06
N PRO A 95 0.96 -9.48 3.83
CA PRO A 95 2.04 -10.32 3.33
C PRO A 95 1.57 -11.73 2.96
N LEU A 96 0.63 -12.29 3.71
CA LEU A 96 0.10 -13.62 3.46
C LEU A 96 -0.77 -13.66 2.19
N VAL A 97 -1.67 -12.69 2.04
CA VAL A 97 -2.60 -12.61 0.90
C VAL A 97 -1.89 -12.26 -0.40
N THR A 98 -0.77 -11.55 -0.34
CA THR A 98 -0.04 -11.10 -1.54
C THR A 98 1.14 -12.01 -1.88
N HIS A 99 2.04 -12.22 -0.92
CA HIS A 99 3.33 -12.88 -1.20
C HIS A 99 3.18 -14.39 -1.32
N LEU A 100 2.32 -15.02 -0.53
CA LEU A 100 2.15 -16.48 -0.59
C LEU A 100 1.55 -16.93 -1.93
N PRO A 101 0.43 -16.36 -2.43
CA PRO A 101 -0.08 -16.70 -3.76
C PRO A 101 0.93 -16.40 -4.87
N LEU A 102 1.68 -15.29 -4.76
CA LEU A 102 2.70 -14.92 -5.73
C LEU A 102 3.83 -15.96 -5.81
N VAL A 103 4.31 -16.45 -4.65
CA VAL A 103 5.28 -17.54 -4.59
C VAL A 103 4.74 -18.78 -5.29
N VAL A 104 3.49 -19.18 -4.98
CA VAL A 104 2.86 -20.36 -5.59
C VAL A 104 2.78 -20.22 -7.11
N VAL A 105 2.32 -19.07 -7.61
CA VAL A 105 2.22 -18.79 -9.05
C VAL A 105 3.58 -18.90 -9.73
N LEU A 106 4.61 -18.27 -9.15
CA LEU A 106 5.97 -18.31 -9.71
C LEU A 106 6.58 -19.73 -9.65
N CYS A 107 6.35 -20.49 -8.57
CA CYS A 107 6.79 -21.89 -8.46
C CYS A 107 6.18 -22.76 -9.55
N VAL A 108 4.88 -22.61 -9.81
CA VAL A 108 4.17 -23.34 -10.87
C VAL A 108 4.69 -22.94 -12.25
N MET A 109 4.93 -21.65 -12.47
CA MET A 109 5.41 -21.14 -13.77
C MET A 109 6.86 -21.54 -14.09
N LYS A 110 7.75 -21.49 -13.10
CA LYS A 110 9.19 -21.80 -13.28
C LYS A 110 9.52 -23.28 -13.04
N ARG A 111 8.60 -24.06 -12.47
CA ARG A 111 8.82 -25.47 -12.06
C ARG A 111 10.02 -25.65 -11.12
N ARG A 112 10.37 -24.65 -10.35
CA ARG A 112 11.42 -24.64 -9.32
C ARG A 112 10.87 -23.99 -8.08
N THR A 113 11.32 -24.41 -6.88
CA THR A 113 10.75 -23.94 -5.63
C THR A 113 11.60 -22.87 -4.97
N ILE A 114 12.92 -22.98 -5.00
CA ILE A 114 13.82 -22.10 -4.25
C ILE A 114 13.90 -20.70 -4.86
N TRP A 115 14.12 -20.60 -6.17
CA TRP A 115 14.28 -19.32 -6.85
C TRP A 115 13.08 -18.38 -6.73
N PRO A 116 11.83 -18.84 -6.94
CA PRO A 116 10.65 -18.01 -6.73
C PRO A 116 10.52 -17.48 -5.29
N ILE A 117 10.84 -18.32 -4.29
CA ILE A 117 10.81 -17.88 -2.89
C ILE A 117 11.82 -16.77 -2.66
N VAL A 118 13.07 -16.96 -3.08
CA VAL A 118 14.12 -15.93 -2.95
C VAL A 118 13.74 -14.66 -3.71
N SER A 119 13.22 -14.79 -4.94
CA SER A 119 12.79 -13.65 -5.75
C SER A 119 11.71 -12.83 -5.07
N VAL A 120 10.67 -13.47 -4.52
CA VAL A 120 9.59 -12.77 -3.81
C VAL A 120 10.09 -12.12 -2.52
N LEU A 121 10.94 -12.82 -1.75
CA LEU A 121 11.54 -12.25 -0.53
C LEU A 121 12.43 -11.05 -0.85
N THR A 122 13.25 -11.13 -1.89
CA THR A 122 14.10 -10.01 -2.34
C THR A 122 13.25 -8.83 -2.79
N ALA A 123 12.20 -9.08 -3.58
CA ALA A 123 11.27 -8.03 -3.99
C ALA A 123 10.57 -7.39 -2.79
N TYR A 124 10.17 -8.18 -1.79
CA TYR A 124 9.61 -7.66 -0.54
C TYR A 124 10.61 -6.76 0.21
N LEU A 125 11.87 -7.17 0.33
CA LEU A 125 12.91 -6.34 0.95
C LEU A 125 13.12 -5.04 0.18
N CYS A 126 13.13 -5.07 -1.15
CA CYS A 126 13.21 -3.87 -1.98
C CYS A 126 12.01 -2.93 -1.78
N CYS A 127 10.81 -3.48 -1.55
CA CYS A 127 9.63 -2.67 -1.18
C CYS A 127 9.83 -1.93 0.16
N GLN A 128 10.60 -2.49 1.11
CA GLN A 128 10.89 -1.83 2.39
C GLN A 128 11.80 -0.61 2.24
N ILE A 129 12.72 -0.61 1.26
CA ILE A 129 13.61 0.54 0.99
C ILE A 129 12.80 1.80 0.76
N ARG A 130 11.74 1.72 -0.02
CA ARG A 130 10.81 2.81 -0.29
C ARG A 130 10.19 3.38 0.99
N ARG A 131 9.75 2.49 1.89
CA ARG A 131 9.17 2.87 3.18
C ARG A 131 10.21 3.55 4.09
N TRP A 132 11.45 3.05 4.09
CA TRP A 132 12.53 3.66 4.86
C TRP A 132 12.87 5.07 4.36
N ILE A 133 12.91 5.28 3.05
CA ILE A 133 13.12 6.61 2.46
C ILE A 133 12.00 7.56 2.87
N ALA A 134 10.75 7.12 2.84
CA ALA A 134 9.61 7.94 3.24
C ALA A 134 9.63 8.27 4.73
N LEU A 135 9.99 7.33 5.61
CA LEU A 135 10.16 7.56 7.04
C LEU A 135 11.29 8.55 7.33
N LEU A 136 12.41 8.45 6.60
CA LEU A 136 13.51 9.40 6.72
C LEU A 136 13.08 10.81 6.30
N ALA A 137 12.37 10.93 5.17
CA ALA A 137 11.82 12.20 4.74
C ALA A 137 10.84 12.79 5.77
N MET A 138 9.96 11.96 6.33
CA MET A 138 9.04 12.39 7.39
C MET A 138 9.77 12.91 8.63
N ALA A 139 10.86 12.26 9.02
CA ALA A 139 11.68 12.69 10.15
C ALA A 139 12.42 14.01 9.87
N CYS A 140 12.93 14.19 8.65
CA CYS A 140 13.66 15.41 8.25
C CYS A 140 12.73 16.64 8.12
N PHE A 141 11.52 16.44 7.61
CA PHE A 141 10.59 17.55 7.32
C PHE A 141 9.50 17.73 8.38
N ASN A 142 9.55 16.97 9.48
CA ASN A 142 8.54 17.00 10.55
C ASN A 142 7.11 16.80 10.01
N GLY A 143 6.96 16.02 8.94
CA GLY A 143 5.72 15.82 8.21
C GLY A 143 4.85 14.72 8.80
N GLY A 144 3.54 14.83 8.56
CA GLY A 144 2.58 13.80 8.94
C GLY A 144 2.54 12.63 7.97
N SER A 145 1.59 11.71 8.20
CA SER A 145 1.35 10.51 7.38
C SER A 145 1.08 10.81 5.89
N TYR A 146 0.62 12.01 5.56
CA TYR A 146 0.47 12.48 4.17
C TYR A 146 1.80 12.55 3.43
N LEU A 147 2.81 13.15 4.07
CA LEU A 147 4.14 13.27 3.48
C LEU A 147 4.72 11.88 3.24
N GLN A 148 4.53 10.95 4.19
CA GLN A 148 4.99 9.58 4.04
C GLN A 148 4.40 8.92 2.80
N SER A 149 3.07 8.90 2.65
CA SER A 149 2.39 8.27 1.51
C SER A 149 2.75 8.91 0.17
N THR A 150 2.88 10.24 0.15
CA THR A 150 3.29 10.98 -1.04
C THR A 150 4.72 10.65 -1.45
N VAL A 151 5.67 10.64 -0.51
CA VAL A 151 7.07 10.29 -0.76
C VAL A 151 7.18 8.82 -1.21
N GLU A 152 6.43 7.91 -0.59
CA GLU A 152 6.37 6.51 -1.01
C GLU A 152 5.95 6.38 -2.48
N LEU A 153 4.91 7.09 -2.91
CA LEU A 153 4.45 7.06 -4.30
C LEU A 153 5.49 7.65 -5.26
N ILE A 154 6.07 8.81 -4.92
CA ILE A 154 7.07 9.48 -5.78
C ILE A 154 8.33 8.61 -5.93
N VAL A 155 8.80 7.98 -4.85
CA VAL A 155 10.02 7.16 -4.85
C VAL A 155 9.82 5.83 -5.56
N THR A 156 8.59 5.33 -5.67
CA THR A 156 8.30 4.01 -6.25
C THR A 156 8.78 3.88 -7.69
N LEU A 157 8.48 4.86 -8.56
CA LEU A 157 8.83 4.78 -9.98
C LEU A 157 10.35 4.84 -10.24
N PRO A 158 11.11 5.82 -9.70
CA PRO A 158 12.55 5.85 -9.89
C PRO A 158 13.25 4.64 -9.27
N LEU A 159 12.78 4.16 -8.12
CA LEU A 159 13.33 2.97 -7.49
C LEU A 159 13.10 1.71 -8.35
N LEU A 160 11.90 1.55 -8.90
CA LEU A 160 11.59 0.44 -9.81
C LEU A 160 12.50 0.47 -11.04
N TRP A 161 12.65 1.66 -11.65
CA TRP A 161 13.51 1.82 -12.81
C TRP A 161 14.98 1.47 -12.52
N VAL A 162 15.50 1.93 -11.38
CA VAL A 162 16.88 1.61 -10.96
C VAL A 162 17.03 0.11 -10.75
N LEU A 163 16.13 -0.52 -10.00
CA LEU A 163 16.21 -1.95 -9.72
C LEU A 163 16.11 -2.81 -10.98
N LEU A 164 15.20 -2.47 -11.91
CA LEU A 164 15.08 -3.19 -13.19
C LEU A 164 16.27 -2.98 -14.12
N LYS A 165 17.03 -1.90 -13.96
CA LYS A 165 18.24 -1.65 -14.75
C LYS A 165 19.44 -2.43 -14.24
N PHE A 166 19.52 -2.70 -12.94
CA PHE A 166 20.65 -3.38 -12.31
C PHE A 166 20.48 -4.90 -12.23
N PHE A 167 19.27 -5.40 -12.38
CA PHE A 167 18.93 -6.83 -12.38
C PHE A 167 18.29 -7.26 -13.67
#